data_b15915333dd7b5a21ba669c6f6609911
#
_entry.id   b15915333dd7b5a21ba669c6f6609911
#
_cell.length_a   1.000
_cell.length_b   1.000
_cell.length_c   1.000
_cell.angle_alpha   90.00
_cell.angle_beta   90.00
_cell.angle_gamma   90.00
#
_symmetry.space_group_name_H-M   'P 1'
#
loop_
_entity.id
_entity.type
_entity.pdbx_description
1 polymer ?
#
loop_
_entity_poly.entity_id
_entity_poly.type
_entity_poly.pdbx_seq_one_letter_code
_entity_poly.pdbx_strand_id
1 'polypeptide(L)'
;YHVDGLRYDMTLYIRSVHGDGGEEIPEGWSLMQYINQSVRERFPGRILIAEDLHDNSAVTADIEHGGAGFHSQWDAQFVHPIRAMVIVAEDAQRSMEAVRKAITFRYEDDAFHRIIYSESHDEVANGKARVPQEINNDDPKGWYAQKRSTLAIGLVFTAPGIPMLFQGQEFLQGEWFRDDVPLDWDLNEEFHGLVRLYRDLAKLRLNRQGVTRGLCGQHIQVTHVNEAENMVVFQRWDVHGPGDDVMVVVNCSNATKENYQIGLPESGLWKLRLNTDSSIYSDDFSNCASHDLDAQQGERDGLQANATVSVGPYSVLIYSRDKE
;
A
#
# COMPACT_ATOMS: atom_id res chain seq x y z
N TYR A 1 -0.08 30.86 -1.69
CA TYR A 1 0.54 29.68 -2.29
C TYR A 1 -0.49 28.69 -2.85
N HIS A 2 -1.77 28.82 -2.50
CA HIS A 2 -2.87 27.94 -2.97
C HIS A 2 -2.63 26.46 -2.68
N VAL A 3 -2.01 26.12 -1.52
CA VAL A 3 -1.80 24.74 -1.11
C VAL A 3 -3.09 24.09 -0.63
N ASP A 4 -3.21 22.76 -0.84
CA ASP A 4 -4.37 21.97 -0.40
C ASP A 4 -4.19 21.35 0.99
N GLY A 5 -3.00 21.41 1.53
CA GLY A 5 -2.67 20.91 2.86
C GLY A 5 -1.26 21.24 3.29
N LEU A 6 -0.92 20.83 4.49
CA LEU A 6 0.40 20.97 5.10
C LEU A 6 0.88 19.61 5.60
N ARG A 7 2.12 19.27 5.29
CA ARG A 7 2.82 18.18 5.98
C ARG A 7 3.82 18.80 6.94
N TYR A 8 3.71 18.47 8.20
CA TYR A 8 4.65 18.89 9.23
C TYR A 8 5.81 17.91 9.28
N ASP A 9 6.99 18.48 9.07
CA ASP A 9 8.25 17.76 9.13
C ASP A 9 8.59 17.37 10.56
N MET A 10 9.03 16.14 10.76
CA MET A 10 9.60 15.63 12.01
C MET A 10 8.83 16.07 13.26
N THR A 11 7.52 15.87 13.29
CA THR A 11 6.67 16.24 14.46
C THR A 11 7.13 15.59 15.74
N LEU A 12 7.80 14.45 15.65
CA LEU A 12 8.41 13.76 16.78
C LEU A 12 9.40 14.65 17.56
N TYR A 13 10.22 15.45 16.86
CA TYR A 13 11.13 16.42 17.48
C TYR A 13 10.45 17.71 17.94
N ILE A 14 9.25 17.97 17.50
CA ILE A 14 8.43 19.09 18.01
C ILE A 14 7.84 18.73 19.36
N ARG A 15 7.44 17.46 19.55
CA ARG A 15 6.75 16.98 20.75
C ARG A 15 7.62 16.27 21.78
N SER A 16 8.87 15.90 21.42
CA SER A 16 9.78 15.22 22.35
C SER A 16 11.22 15.70 22.18
N VAL A 17 11.94 15.81 23.32
CA VAL A 17 13.29 16.40 23.36
C VAL A 17 14.31 15.63 22.52
N HIS A 18 14.22 14.31 22.54
CA HIS A 18 15.18 13.43 21.87
C HIS A 18 14.63 12.80 20.57
N GLY A 19 13.40 13.12 20.17
CA GLY A 19 12.76 12.49 19.01
C GLY A 19 12.53 10.98 19.18
N ASP A 20 12.40 10.51 20.40
CA ASP A 20 12.19 9.10 20.75
C ASP A 20 10.81 8.82 21.39
N GLY A 21 9.98 9.87 21.48
CA GLY A 21 8.67 9.80 22.14
C GLY A 21 8.73 9.75 23.68
N GLY A 22 9.94 9.91 24.25
CA GLY A 22 10.17 9.95 25.70
C GLY A 22 9.83 11.30 26.32
N GLU A 23 10.82 12.07 26.76
CA GLU A 23 10.63 13.38 27.39
C GLU A 23 9.82 14.34 26.51
N GLU A 24 8.59 14.65 26.92
CA GLU A 24 7.63 15.44 26.15
C GLU A 24 7.96 16.95 26.19
N ILE A 25 7.61 17.64 25.09
CA ILE A 25 7.62 19.10 24.97
C ILE A 25 6.18 19.60 24.88
N PRO A 26 5.53 19.93 26.02
CA PRO A 26 4.11 20.33 26.03
C PRO A 26 3.81 21.55 25.16
N GLU A 27 4.76 22.48 25.06
CA GLU A 27 4.65 23.66 24.22
C GLU A 27 4.63 23.31 22.74
N GLY A 28 5.44 22.31 22.33
CA GLY A 28 5.44 21.79 20.96
C GLY A 28 4.12 21.13 20.60
N TRP A 29 3.57 20.30 21.51
CA TRP A 29 2.25 19.71 21.36
C TRP A 29 1.15 20.77 21.24
N SER A 30 1.12 21.73 22.15
CA SER A 30 0.15 22.82 22.14
C SER A 30 0.25 23.68 20.90
N LEU A 31 1.46 23.90 20.37
CA LEU A 31 1.69 24.63 19.11
C LEU A 31 1.04 23.89 17.92
N MET A 32 1.25 22.57 17.81
CA MET A 32 0.62 21.76 16.76
C MET A 32 -0.90 21.81 16.86
N GLN A 33 -1.47 21.66 18.07
CA GLN A 33 -2.92 21.79 18.29
C GLN A 33 -3.44 23.15 17.82
N TYR A 34 -2.77 24.24 18.23
CA TYR A 34 -3.17 25.62 17.86
C TYR A 34 -3.16 25.84 16.37
N ILE A 35 -2.11 25.39 15.67
CA ILE A 35 -2.02 25.55 14.22
C ILE A 35 -3.08 24.70 13.53
N ASN A 36 -3.25 23.44 13.92
CA ASN A 36 -4.21 22.52 13.33
C ASN A 36 -5.64 23.04 13.49
N GLN A 37 -5.99 23.51 14.69
CA GLN A 37 -7.30 24.14 14.94
C GLN A 37 -7.49 25.40 14.09
N SER A 38 -6.48 26.28 14.05
CA SER A 38 -6.54 27.52 13.26
C SER A 38 -6.74 27.26 11.77
N VAL A 39 -6.09 26.21 11.23
CA VAL A 39 -6.25 25.82 9.82
C VAL A 39 -7.65 25.26 9.58
N ARG A 40 -8.14 24.37 10.43
CA ARG A 40 -9.49 23.79 10.31
C ARG A 40 -10.58 24.87 10.32
N GLU A 41 -10.46 25.85 11.20
CA GLU A 41 -11.44 26.94 11.33
C GLU A 41 -11.41 27.91 10.15
N ARG A 42 -10.22 28.32 9.70
CA ARG A 42 -10.05 29.36 8.67
C ARG A 42 -10.05 28.82 7.26
N PHE A 43 -9.63 27.59 7.06
CA PHE A 43 -9.44 26.98 5.76
C PHE A 43 -10.02 25.55 5.73
N PRO A 44 -11.34 25.40 5.92
CA PRO A 44 -11.98 24.10 5.95
C PRO A 44 -11.70 23.31 4.67
N GLY A 45 -11.43 22.01 4.81
CA GLY A 45 -11.09 21.13 3.72
C GLY A 45 -9.59 21.07 3.37
N ARG A 46 -8.72 21.79 4.10
CA ARG A 46 -7.26 21.60 3.96
C ARG A 46 -6.80 20.40 4.78
N ILE A 47 -5.86 19.66 4.24
CA ILE A 47 -5.35 18.41 4.83
C ILE A 47 -4.12 18.74 5.71
N LEU A 48 -4.06 18.12 6.89
CA LEU A 48 -2.97 18.27 7.85
C LEU A 48 -2.36 16.89 8.08
N ILE A 49 -1.09 16.73 7.74
CA ILE A 49 -0.37 15.47 7.78
C ILE A 49 0.85 15.62 8.70
N ALA A 50 1.05 14.67 9.60
CA ALA A 50 2.23 14.61 10.45
C ALA A 50 3.25 13.61 9.90
N GLU A 51 4.53 13.92 9.99
CA GLU A 51 5.58 12.94 9.96
C GLU A 51 6.04 12.64 11.37
N ASP A 52 5.49 11.59 12.00
CA ASP A 52 5.81 11.22 13.38
C ASP A 52 6.63 9.93 13.47
N LEU A 53 6.24 8.89 12.73
CA LEU A 53 6.93 7.60 12.58
C LEU A 53 7.08 6.77 13.87
N HIS A 54 6.44 7.14 14.97
CA HIS A 54 6.56 6.49 16.29
C HIS A 54 5.25 5.90 16.83
N ASP A 55 4.34 5.50 15.94
CA ASP A 55 3.14 4.74 16.30
C ASP A 55 2.32 5.40 17.44
N ASN A 56 2.14 6.72 17.35
CA ASN A 56 1.39 7.48 18.34
C ASN A 56 0.02 7.88 17.81
N SER A 57 -1.03 7.19 18.24
CA SER A 57 -2.42 7.48 17.84
C SER A 57 -2.89 8.87 18.29
N ALA A 58 -2.34 9.44 19.37
CA ALA A 58 -2.70 10.79 19.81
C ALA A 58 -2.36 11.88 18.77
N VAL A 59 -1.45 11.62 17.84
CA VAL A 59 -1.13 12.56 16.74
C VAL A 59 -2.36 12.83 15.85
N THR A 60 -3.17 11.82 15.58
CA THR A 60 -4.38 11.93 14.76
C THR A 60 -5.68 12.03 15.57
N ALA A 61 -5.63 11.82 16.88
CA ALA A 61 -6.78 11.98 17.74
C ALA A 61 -7.26 13.44 17.80
N ASP A 62 -8.54 13.62 18.08
CA ASP A 62 -9.16 14.94 18.19
C ASP A 62 -8.56 15.78 19.31
N ILE A 63 -8.42 17.10 19.06
CA ILE A 63 -7.90 18.07 20.02
C ILE A 63 -8.73 18.09 21.31
N GLU A 64 -10.06 17.92 21.18
CA GLU A 64 -10.98 17.87 22.34
C GLU A 64 -10.67 16.70 23.30
N HIS A 65 -10.07 15.64 22.78
CA HIS A 65 -9.63 14.47 23.54
C HIS A 65 -8.13 14.50 23.88
N GLY A 66 -7.47 15.67 23.68
CA GLY A 66 -6.04 15.84 23.98
C GLY A 66 -5.11 15.48 22.83
N GLY A 67 -5.64 15.05 21.69
CA GLY A 67 -4.86 14.75 20.49
C GLY A 67 -4.28 15.99 19.82
N ALA A 68 -3.33 15.79 18.88
CA ALA A 68 -2.75 16.89 18.12
C ALA A 68 -3.64 17.37 16.95
N GLY A 69 -4.63 16.58 16.54
CA GLY A 69 -5.63 16.96 15.55
C GLY A 69 -5.14 16.91 14.10
N PHE A 70 -4.17 16.11 13.77
CA PHE A 70 -3.82 15.84 12.36
C PHE A 70 -4.88 14.95 11.70
N HIS A 71 -5.04 15.08 10.39
CA HIS A 71 -5.93 14.19 9.63
C HIS A 71 -5.29 12.83 9.39
N SER A 72 -3.97 12.78 9.21
CA SER A 72 -3.21 11.56 8.97
C SER A 72 -1.77 11.73 9.41
N GLN A 73 -1.07 10.62 9.57
CA GLN A 73 0.38 10.59 9.81
C GLN A 73 1.06 9.58 8.90
N TRP A 74 2.33 9.80 8.60
CA TRP A 74 3.15 8.82 7.89
C TRP A 74 3.32 7.56 8.73
N ASP A 75 3.27 6.41 8.08
CA ASP A 75 3.13 5.14 8.77
C ASP A 75 4.35 4.23 8.62
N ALA A 76 5.20 4.22 9.65
CA ALA A 76 6.34 3.31 9.76
C ALA A 76 5.92 1.83 9.84
N GLN A 77 4.73 1.53 10.39
CA GLN A 77 4.20 0.17 10.53
C GLN A 77 3.82 -0.46 9.17
N PHE A 78 3.71 0.35 8.13
CA PHE A 78 3.53 -0.13 6.76
C PHE A 78 4.83 -0.11 5.96
N VAL A 79 5.52 1.05 5.88
CA VAL A 79 6.65 1.21 4.96
C VAL A 79 7.78 0.24 5.26
N HIS A 80 8.18 0.09 6.53
CA HIS A 80 9.34 -0.71 6.88
C HIS A 80 9.13 -2.22 6.62
N PRO A 81 8.03 -2.86 7.07
CA PRO A 81 7.78 -4.27 6.76
C PRO A 81 7.61 -4.57 5.28
N ILE A 82 6.93 -3.67 4.54
CA ILE A 82 6.71 -3.88 3.09
C ILE A 82 8.02 -3.72 2.32
N ARG A 83 8.84 -2.69 2.64
CA ARG A 83 10.18 -2.57 2.04
C ARG A 83 11.04 -3.78 2.37
N ALA A 84 11.12 -4.20 3.61
CA ALA A 84 11.89 -5.39 4.02
C ALA A 84 11.45 -6.63 3.23
N MET A 85 10.14 -6.84 3.07
CA MET A 85 9.58 -7.98 2.33
C MET A 85 10.00 -7.97 0.85
N VAL A 86 10.00 -6.81 0.17
CA VAL A 86 10.34 -6.76 -1.26
C VAL A 86 11.84 -6.69 -1.53
N ILE A 87 12.65 -6.19 -0.60
CA ILE A 87 14.09 -6.03 -0.77
C ILE A 87 14.83 -7.36 -0.51
N VAL A 88 14.42 -8.12 0.50
CA VAL A 88 15.09 -9.37 0.85
C VAL A 88 15.15 -10.33 -0.35
N ALA A 89 16.35 -10.87 -0.62
CA ALA A 89 16.57 -11.69 -1.82
C ALA A 89 15.84 -13.04 -1.74
N GLU A 90 15.95 -13.71 -0.61
CA GLU A 90 15.47 -15.08 -0.43
C GLU A 90 14.00 -15.12 0.03
N ASP A 91 13.18 -15.89 -0.67
CA ASP A 91 11.76 -16.06 -0.33
C ASP A 91 11.54 -16.58 1.09
N ALA A 92 12.41 -17.47 1.56
CA ALA A 92 12.33 -18.05 2.90
C ALA A 92 12.55 -17.05 4.05
N GLN A 93 13.05 -15.87 3.74
CA GLN A 93 13.27 -14.79 4.74
C GLN A 93 12.11 -13.80 4.78
N ARG A 94 11.10 -13.94 3.91
CA ARG A 94 9.90 -13.10 3.92
C ARG A 94 8.95 -13.57 5.00
N SER A 95 8.31 -12.63 5.69
CA SER A 95 7.28 -12.94 6.67
C SER A 95 5.93 -12.44 6.21
N MET A 96 5.02 -13.35 5.93
CA MET A 96 3.64 -13.04 5.56
C MET A 96 2.85 -12.51 6.76
N GLU A 97 3.24 -12.90 7.96
CA GLU A 97 2.68 -12.34 9.18
C GLU A 97 3.07 -10.86 9.35
N ALA A 98 4.29 -10.48 8.97
CA ALA A 98 4.69 -9.06 8.95
C ALA A 98 3.87 -8.27 7.92
N VAL A 99 3.65 -8.84 6.72
CA VAL A 99 2.77 -8.24 5.70
C VAL A 99 1.34 -8.12 6.24
N ARG A 100 0.79 -9.19 6.85
CA ARG A 100 -0.54 -9.15 7.46
C ARG A 100 -0.66 -8.03 8.49
N LYS A 101 0.30 -7.91 9.41
CA LYS A 101 0.30 -6.83 10.41
C LYS A 101 0.36 -5.46 9.75
N ALA A 102 1.23 -5.28 8.76
CA ALA A 102 1.38 -4.00 8.05
C ALA A 102 0.07 -3.54 7.37
N ILE A 103 -0.63 -4.44 6.68
CA ILE A 103 -1.86 -4.09 5.96
C ILE A 103 -3.08 -3.94 6.86
N THR A 104 -3.08 -4.54 8.07
CA THR A 104 -4.20 -4.46 9.01
C THR A 104 -4.02 -3.42 10.11
N PHE A 105 -2.83 -2.86 10.27
CA PHE A 105 -2.55 -1.84 11.27
C PHE A 105 -3.43 -0.60 11.09
N ARG A 106 -3.80 0.06 12.20
CA ARG A 106 -4.58 1.30 12.22
C ARG A 106 -4.19 2.14 13.43
N TYR A 107 -4.28 3.44 13.27
CA TYR A 107 -4.30 4.37 14.40
C TYR A 107 -5.74 4.48 14.89
N GLU A 108 -6.00 4.03 16.10
CA GLU A 108 -7.34 3.83 16.62
C GLU A 108 -8.16 2.91 15.68
N ASP A 109 -9.35 3.32 15.28
CA ASP A 109 -10.20 2.52 14.38
C ASP A 109 -10.31 3.11 12.96
N ASP A 110 -9.54 4.16 12.63
CA ASP A 110 -9.58 4.81 11.33
C ASP A 110 -8.35 4.48 10.48
N ALA A 111 -8.61 3.82 9.34
CA ALA A 111 -7.57 3.49 8.37
C ALA A 111 -7.05 4.73 7.61
N PHE A 112 -7.78 5.84 7.60
CA PHE A 112 -7.36 7.06 6.92
C PHE A 112 -6.51 7.98 7.80
N HIS A 113 -6.32 7.63 9.07
CA HIS A 113 -5.32 8.26 9.92
C HIS A 113 -3.87 7.91 9.54
N ARG A 114 -3.66 7.07 8.51
CA ARG A 114 -2.33 6.64 8.06
C ARG A 114 -2.08 6.93 6.58
N ILE A 115 -0.88 7.43 6.28
CA ILE A 115 -0.33 7.53 4.93
C ILE A 115 0.55 6.30 4.71
N ILE A 116 0.22 5.47 3.71
CA ILE A 116 0.93 4.24 3.38
C ILE A 116 1.72 4.38 2.09
N TYR A 117 2.96 3.90 2.10
CA TYR A 117 3.89 4.07 1.00
C TYR A 117 5.00 3.03 1.04
N SER A 118 5.75 2.91 -0.04
CA SER A 118 6.97 2.09 -0.12
C SER A 118 8.23 2.92 -0.32
N GLU A 119 8.10 4.18 -0.73
CA GLU A 119 9.19 5.15 -0.87
C GLU A 119 8.77 6.53 -0.39
N SER A 120 9.72 7.27 0.18
CA SER A 120 9.68 8.70 0.45
C SER A 120 11.07 9.28 0.22
N HIS A 121 11.21 10.60 0.21
CA HIS A 121 12.51 11.25 0.08
C HIS A 121 13.51 10.81 1.17
N ASP A 122 13.04 10.49 2.39
CA ASP A 122 13.87 10.00 3.49
C ASP A 122 14.18 8.51 3.37
N GLU A 123 13.23 7.70 2.94
CA GLU A 123 13.41 6.25 2.77
C GLU A 123 14.36 5.90 1.62
N VAL A 124 14.66 6.84 0.74
CA VAL A 124 15.52 6.63 -0.43
C VAL A 124 16.72 7.61 -0.47
N ALA A 125 17.10 8.14 0.68
CA ALA A 125 18.24 9.02 0.88
C ALA A 125 19.05 8.59 2.11
N ASN A 126 20.06 9.37 2.49
CA ASN A 126 20.81 9.17 3.74
C ASN A 126 21.43 7.77 3.89
N GLY A 127 21.99 7.22 2.81
CA GLY A 127 22.60 5.90 2.80
C GLY A 127 21.68 4.76 2.40
N LYS A 128 20.43 5.07 2.08
CA LYS A 128 19.45 4.14 1.49
C LYS A 128 19.24 4.48 0.02
N ALA A 129 18.76 3.53 -0.76
CA ALA A 129 18.44 3.72 -2.17
C ALA A 129 16.95 3.51 -2.44
N ARG A 130 16.53 3.81 -3.67
CA ARG A 130 15.19 3.49 -4.15
C ARG A 130 14.97 1.99 -4.16
N VAL A 131 13.73 1.56 -4.03
CA VAL A 131 13.35 0.13 -3.93
C VAL A 131 13.95 -0.71 -5.06
N PRO A 132 13.92 -0.32 -6.36
CA PRO A 132 14.54 -1.10 -7.42
C PRO A 132 16.02 -1.35 -7.21
N GLN A 133 16.75 -0.33 -6.75
CA GLN A 133 18.18 -0.40 -6.49
C GLN A 133 18.50 -1.29 -5.28
N GLU A 134 17.71 -1.22 -4.22
CA GLU A 134 17.90 -2.08 -3.05
C GLU A 134 17.52 -3.55 -3.32
N ILE A 135 16.58 -3.79 -4.24
CA ILE A 135 16.22 -5.14 -4.68
C ILE A 135 17.39 -5.80 -5.43
N ASN A 136 17.97 -5.09 -6.38
CA ASN A 136 19.11 -5.59 -7.16
C ASN A 136 20.01 -4.42 -7.58
N ASN A 137 21.09 -4.22 -6.83
CA ASN A 137 22.02 -3.11 -7.05
C ASN A 137 22.73 -3.20 -8.40
N ASP A 138 22.96 -4.40 -8.91
CA ASP A 138 23.69 -4.63 -10.17
C ASP A 138 22.76 -4.51 -11.39
N ASP A 139 21.46 -4.69 -11.20
CA ASP A 139 20.45 -4.62 -12.25
C ASP A 139 19.12 -4.05 -11.71
N PRO A 140 19.08 -2.74 -11.40
CA PRO A 140 17.89 -2.10 -10.84
C PRO A 140 16.73 -1.95 -11.84
N LYS A 141 16.96 -2.27 -13.10
CA LYS A 141 15.97 -2.27 -14.18
C LYS A 141 15.47 -3.69 -14.53
N GLY A 142 16.13 -4.71 -14.01
CA GLY A 142 15.87 -6.10 -14.34
C GLY A 142 14.57 -6.63 -13.76
N TRP A 143 14.27 -7.87 -14.12
CA TRP A 143 13.02 -8.54 -13.79
C TRP A 143 12.68 -8.51 -12.29
N TYR A 144 13.64 -8.81 -11.41
CA TYR A 144 13.40 -8.81 -9.96
C TYR A 144 13.05 -7.42 -9.43
N ALA A 145 13.74 -6.39 -9.92
CA ALA A 145 13.49 -5.02 -9.55
C ALA A 145 12.07 -4.58 -9.98
N GLN A 146 11.70 -4.86 -11.24
CA GLN A 146 10.36 -4.58 -11.74
C GLN A 146 9.28 -5.33 -10.95
N LYS A 147 9.41 -6.65 -10.81
CA LYS A 147 8.40 -7.50 -10.16
C LYS A 147 8.17 -7.15 -8.70
N ARG A 148 9.24 -6.98 -7.92
CA ARG A 148 9.11 -6.71 -6.49
C ARG A 148 8.73 -5.27 -6.19
N SER A 149 9.12 -4.30 -7.04
CA SER A 149 8.60 -2.93 -6.95
C SER A 149 7.11 -2.86 -7.26
N THR A 150 6.63 -3.59 -8.29
CA THR A 150 5.20 -3.66 -8.61
C THR A 150 4.38 -4.43 -7.56
N LEU A 151 4.99 -5.41 -6.88
CA LEU A 151 4.37 -6.06 -5.72
C LEU A 151 4.15 -5.07 -4.56
N ALA A 152 5.18 -4.27 -4.23
CA ALA A 152 5.06 -3.25 -3.18
C ALA A 152 3.93 -2.26 -3.47
N ILE A 153 3.87 -1.74 -4.69
CA ILE A 153 2.85 -0.76 -5.06
C ILE A 153 1.45 -1.39 -5.14
N GLY A 154 1.36 -2.66 -5.55
CA GLY A 154 0.12 -3.42 -5.48
C GLY A 154 -0.46 -3.44 -4.06
N LEU A 155 0.38 -3.66 -3.04
CA LEU A 155 -0.02 -3.60 -1.63
C LEU A 155 -0.39 -2.17 -1.19
N VAL A 156 0.37 -1.14 -1.60
CA VAL A 156 0.05 0.27 -1.30
C VAL A 156 -1.34 0.65 -1.82
N PHE A 157 -1.70 0.24 -3.03
CA PHE A 157 -3.01 0.58 -3.60
C PHE A 157 -4.16 -0.28 -3.09
N THR A 158 -3.89 -1.47 -2.56
CA THR A 158 -4.94 -2.39 -2.11
C THR A 158 -5.15 -2.41 -0.60
N ALA A 159 -4.15 -2.09 0.22
CA ALA A 159 -4.30 -1.95 1.67
C ALA A 159 -5.16 -0.74 2.05
N PRO A 160 -5.85 -0.76 3.21
CA PRO A 160 -6.51 0.43 3.75
C PRO A 160 -5.47 1.46 4.24
N GLY A 161 -5.74 2.73 4.02
CA GLY A 161 -4.85 3.86 4.28
C GLY A 161 -4.87 4.85 3.12
N ILE A 162 -4.16 5.94 3.21
CA ILE A 162 -4.02 6.93 2.13
C ILE A 162 -2.73 6.62 1.36
N PRO A 163 -2.81 6.19 0.09
CA PRO A 163 -1.62 5.89 -0.71
C PRO A 163 -0.79 7.13 -0.99
N MET A 164 0.51 7.05 -0.76
CA MET A 164 1.49 8.05 -1.18
C MET A 164 2.49 7.42 -2.14
N LEU A 165 2.83 8.14 -3.20
CA LEU A 165 3.86 7.77 -4.17
C LEU A 165 5.00 8.76 -4.11
N PHE A 166 6.22 8.25 -4.22
CA PHE A 166 7.39 9.10 -4.39
C PHE A 166 7.69 9.28 -5.88
N GLN A 167 8.02 10.50 -6.28
CA GLN A 167 8.28 10.89 -7.68
C GLN A 167 9.26 9.94 -8.37
N GLY A 168 8.91 9.47 -9.58
CA GLY A 168 9.73 8.55 -10.37
C GLY A 168 9.56 7.07 -10.01
N GLN A 169 8.85 6.75 -8.95
CA GLN A 169 8.58 5.37 -8.56
C GLN A 169 7.77 4.62 -9.63
N GLU A 170 6.88 5.33 -10.33
CA GLU A 170 6.00 4.80 -11.37
C GLU A 170 6.73 4.39 -12.66
N PHE A 171 7.94 4.87 -12.87
CA PHE A 171 8.79 4.48 -13.99
C PHE A 171 10.14 3.90 -13.55
N LEU A 172 10.16 3.26 -12.38
CA LEU A 172 11.28 2.48 -11.88
C LEU A 172 12.59 3.28 -11.73
N GLN A 173 12.49 4.56 -11.33
CA GLN A 173 13.67 5.37 -11.03
C GLN A 173 14.55 4.65 -10.00
N GLY A 174 15.79 4.42 -10.33
CA GLY A 174 16.79 3.79 -9.46
C GLY A 174 17.61 4.79 -8.66
N GLU A 175 18.76 4.34 -8.17
CA GLU A 175 19.75 5.09 -7.39
C GLU A 175 19.19 5.55 -6.02
N TRP A 176 19.73 6.61 -5.47
CA TRP A 176 19.27 7.27 -4.26
C TRP A 176 18.80 8.69 -4.57
N PHE A 177 17.92 9.23 -3.74
CA PHE A 177 17.37 10.56 -3.97
C PHE A 177 18.39 11.66 -3.63
N ARG A 178 18.51 12.58 -4.55
CA ARG A 178 19.20 13.86 -4.38
C ARG A 178 18.31 14.96 -4.94
N ASP A 179 18.18 16.04 -4.20
CA ASP A 179 17.34 17.18 -4.58
C ASP A 179 17.97 18.06 -5.69
N ASP A 180 19.28 17.90 -5.94
CA ASP A 180 20.03 18.57 -7.01
C ASP A 180 20.10 17.78 -8.33
N VAL A 181 19.50 16.57 -8.38
CA VAL A 181 19.52 15.71 -9.57
C VAL A 181 18.08 15.52 -10.10
N PRO A 182 17.81 15.90 -11.35
CA PRO A 182 16.50 15.68 -11.95
C PRO A 182 16.21 14.18 -12.12
N LEU A 183 14.92 13.86 -12.21
CA LEU A 183 14.49 12.52 -12.58
C LEU A 183 14.93 12.18 -14.01
N ASP A 184 15.27 10.92 -14.24
CA ASP A 184 15.52 10.39 -15.59
C ASP A 184 14.20 10.14 -16.32
N TRP A 185 13.72 11.12 -17.06
CA TRP A 185 12.44 11.05 -17.78
C TRP A 185 12.45 10.08 -18.97
N ASP A 186 13.62 9.61 -19.43
CA ASP A 186 13.69 8.59 -20.48
C ASP A 186 13.15 7.24 -19.96
N LEU A 187 13.21 7.00 -18.65
CA LEU A 187 12.63 5.84 -17.99
C LEU A 187 11.09 5.79 -18.14
N ASN A 188 10.43 6.93 -18.27
CA ASN A 188 8.98 6.95 -18.50
C ASN A 188 8.58 6.32 -19.83
N GLU A 189 9.42 6.46 -20.86
CA GLU A 189 9.21 5.80 -22.14
C GLU A 189 9.64 4.33 -22.07
N GLU A 190 10.79 4.04 -21.44
CA GLU A 190 11.31 2.68 -21.26
C GLU A 190 10.32 1.80 -20.46
N PHE A 191 9.77 2.32 -19.37
CA PHE A 191 8.87 1.61 -18.45
C PHE A 191 7.41 2.09 -18.56
N HIS A 192 6.96 2.54 -19.72
CA HIS A 192 5.58 3.04 -19.94
C HIS A 192 4.51 2.03 -19.51
N GLY A 193 4.80 0.72 -19.59
CA GLY A 193 3.91 -0.32 -19.11
C GLY A 193 3.74 -0.31 -17.59
N LEU A 194 4.81 -0.04 -16.83
CA LEU A 194 4.72 0.13 -15.37
C LEU A 194 3.92 1.40 -15.03
N VAL A 195 4.15 2.51 -15.71
CA VAL A 195 3.32 3.73 -15.57
C VAL A 195 1.84 3.43 -15.80
N ARG A 196 1.53 2.58 -16.80
CA ARG A 196 0.18 2.09 -17.04
C ARG A 196 -0.36 1.29 -15.85
N LEU A 197 0.46 0.41 -15.24
CA LEU A 197 0.07 -0.36 -14.04
C LEU A 197 -0.33 0.57 -12.90
N TYR A 198 0.49 1.58 -12.59
CA TYR A 198 0.17 2.56 -11.55
C TYR A 198 -1.14 3.31 -11.84
N ARG A 199 -1.36 3.69 -13.09
CA ARG A 199 -2.62 4.34 -13.54
C ARG A 199 -3.82 3.41 -13.35
N ASP A 200 -3.70 2.13 -13.66
CA ASP A 200 -4.79 1.17 -13.56
C ASP A 200 -5.08 0.84 -12.08
N LEU A 201 -4.06 0.69 -11.23
CA LEU A 201 -4.20 0.57 -9.78
C LEU A 201 -4.91 1.80 -9.18
N ALA A 202 -4.51 3.01 -9.58
CA ALA A 202 -5.16 4.25 -9.13
C ALA A 202 -6.63 4.32 -9.53
N LYS A 203 -7.00 3.88 -10.74
CA LYS A 203 -8.41 3.81 -11.18
C LYS A 203 -9.24 2.85 -10.33
N LEU A 204 -8.69 1.67 -10.01
CA LEU A 204 -9.34 0.70 -9.12
C LEU A 204 -9.47 1.25 -7.71
N ARG A 205 -8.40 1.86 -7.15
CA ARG A 205 -8.41 2.48 -5.83
C ARG A 205 -9.45 3.59 -5.71
N LEU A 206 -9.66 4.36 -6.77
CA LEU A 206 -10.65 5.43 -6.86
C LEU A 206 -12.05 4.94 -7.28
N ASN A 207 -12.23 3.63 -7.45
CA ASN A 207 -13.48 3.03 -7.91
C ASN A 207 -14.05 3.70 -9.19
N ARG A 208 -13.21 4.07 -10.14
CA ARG A 208 -13.61 4.82 -11.34
C ARG A 208 -14.61 4.06 -12.23
N GLN A 209 -14.63 2.72 -12.13
CA GLN A 209 -15.54 1.85 -12.89
C GLN A 209 -16.76 1.42 -12.07
N GLY A 210 -16.84 1.78 -10.80
CA GLY A 210 -17.96 1.44 -9.91
C GLY A 210 -17.99 -0.02 -9.44
N VAL A 211 -16.89 -0.78 -9.58
CA VAL A 211 -16.83 -2.24 -9.29
C VAL A 211 -15.82 -2.62 -8.22
N THR A 212 -15.14 -1.63 -7.59
CA THR A 212 -14.10 -1.84 -6.58
C THR A 212 -14.25 -0.87 -5.41
N ARG A 213 -15.47 -0.56 -5.02
CA ARG A 213 -15.76 0.41 -3.96
C ARG A 213 -15.07 0.07 -2.65
N GLY A 214 -14.92 -1.21 -2.32
CA GLY A 214 -14.23 -1.66 -1.12
C GLY A 214 -12.77 -1.19 -1.01
N LEU A 215 -12.10 -0.91 -2.13
CA LEU A 215 -10.76 -0.30 -2.07
C LEU A 215 -10.79 1.14 -1.56
N CYS A 216 -11.91 1.86 -1.70
CA CYS A 216 -12.11 3.19 -1.13
C CYS A 216 -12.49 3.14 0.36
N GLY A 217 -12.98 1.99 0.85
CA GLY A 217 -13.43 1.79 2.22
C GLY A 217 -12.29 1.59 3.20
N GLN A 218 -12.66 1.45 4.47
CA GLN A 218 -11.72 1.23 5.58
C GLN A 218 -11.51 -0.24 5.92
N HIS A 219 -12.46 -1.11 5.57
CA HIS A 219 -12.50 -2.46 6.10
C HIS A 219 -11.54 -3.40 5.36
N ILE A 220 -10.92 -4.28 6.13
CA ILE A 220 -10.04 -5.34 5.66
C ILE A 220 -10.21 -6.56 6.55
N GLN A 221 -10.23 -7.74 5.94
CA GLN A 221 -10.05 -9.02 6.61
C GLN A 221 -9.00 -9.83 5.86
N VAL A 222 -7.90 -10.16 6.52
CA VAL A 222 -6.94 -11.13 5.98
C VAL A 222 -7.51 -12.51 6.25
N THR A 223 -7.89 -13.20 5.18
CA THR A 223 -8.57 -14.50 5.25
C THR A 223 -7.59 -15.65 5.18
N HIS A 224 -6.42 -15.43 4.56
CA HIS A 224 -5.43 -16.48 4.37
C HIS A 224 -4.01 -15.92 4.52
N VAL A 225 -3.18 -16.59 5.31
CA VAL A 225 -1.74 -16.35 5.45
C VAL A 225 -1.03 -17.70 5.36
N ASN A 226 -0.11 -17.83 4.43
CA ASN A 226 0.67 -19.05 4.24
C ASN A 226 2.16 -18.70 4.14
N GLU A 227 2.87 -18.82 5.24
CA GLU A 227 4.32 -18.56 5.33
C GLU A 227 5.14 -19.50 4.44
N ALA A 228 4.75 -20.76 4.33
CA ALA A 228 5.50 -21.76 3.54
C ALA A 228 5.41 -21.48 2.03
N GLU A 229 4.31 -20.91 1.58
CA GLU A 229 4.03 -20.60 0.18
C GLU A 229 4.21 -19.12 -0.16
N ASN A 230 4.50 -18.27 0.84
CA ASN A 230 4.58 -16.81 0.74
C ASN A 230 3.31 -16.19 0.13
N MET A 231 2.14 -16.63 0.60
CA MET A 231 0.85 -16.16 0.12
C MET A 231 0.09 -15.40 1.19
N VAL A 232 -0.55 -14.30 0.76
CA VAL A 232 -1.52 -13.55 1.58
C VAL A 232 -2.77 -13.32 0.74
N VAL A 233 -3.96 -13.58 1.32
CA VAL A 233 -5.23 -13.25 0.70
C VAL A 233 -6.06 -12.43 1.66
N PHE A 234 -6.67 -11.38 1.17
CA PHE A 234 -7.51 -10.52 1.99
C PHE A 234 -8.70 -9.96 1.21
N GLN A 235 -9.78 -9.72 1.96
CA GLN A 235 -10.98 -9.04 1.50
C GLN A 235 -10.91 -7.56 1.89
N ARG A 236 -11.40 -6.69 1.00
CA ARG A 236 -11.65 -5.27 1.24
C ARG A 236 -13.12 -4.96 0.96
N TRP A 237 -13.73 -4.12 1.79
CA TRP A 237 -15.12 -3.65 1.59
C TRP A 237 -15.33 -2.28 2.23
N ASP A 238 -16.39 -1.62 1.80
CA ASP A 238 -16.95 -0.41 2.41
C ASP A 238 -18.31 -0.73 3.07
N VAL A 239 -19.24 -1.27 2.31
CA VAL A 239 -20.59 -1.63 2.78
C VAL A 239 -21.00 -3.08 2.45
N HIS A 240 -20.12 -3.84 1.83
CA HIS A 240 -20.33 -5.18 1.28
C HIS A 240 -21.22 -5.27 0.02
N GLY A 241 -21.13 -6.39 -0.67
CA GLY A 241 -21.97 -6.77 -1.81
C GLY A 241 -21.31 -6.50 -3.18
N PRO A 242 -22.07 -6.80 -4.25
CA PRO A 242 -21.60 -6.65 -5.64
C PRO A 242 -21.18 -5.20 -5.96
N GLY A 243 -20.01 -5.05 -6.60
CA GLY A 243 -19.40 -3.76 -6.90
C GLY A 243 -18.63 -3.12 -5.74
N ASP A 244 -18.69 -3.75 -4.55
CA ASP A 244 -18.01 -3.30 -3.34
C ASP A 244 -16.94 -4.30 -2.92
N ASP A 245 -17.31 -5.53 -2.57
CA ASP A 245 -16.36 -6.54 -2.10
C ASP A 245 -15.23 -6.79 -3.12
N VAL A 246 -14.00 -6.66 -2.65
CA VAL A 246 -12.78 -6.89 -3.43
C VAL A 246 -11.95 -7.95 -2.74
N MET A 247 -11.56 -8.98 -3.48
CA MET A 247 -10.59 -9.98 -3.03
C MET A 247 -9.24 -9.67 -3.64
N VAL A 248 -8.21 -9.67 -2.81
CA VAL A 248 -6.83 -9.44 -3.22
C VAL A 248 -6.00 -10.67 -2.90
N VAL A 249 -5.37 -11.24 -3.92
CA VAL A 249 -4.49 -12.40 -3.79
C VAL A 249 -3.06 -11.95 -4.06
N VAL A 250 -2.17 -12.19 -3.12
CA VAL A 250 -0.78 -11.72 -3.15
C VAL A 250 0.17 -12.91 -3.08
N ASN A 251 0.99 -13.06 -4.11
CA ASN A 251 2.10 -14.01 -4.12
C ASN A 251 3.42 -13.25 -3.92
N CYS A 252 4.05 -13.46 -2.78
CA CYS A 252 5.33 -12.84 -2.42
C CYS A 252 6.54 -13.75 -2.74
N SER A 253 6.36 -14.83 -3.50
CA SER A 253 7.43 -15.76 -3.87
C SER A 253 7.82 -15.67 -5.34
N ASN A 254 8.99 -16.19 -5.67
CA ASN A 254 9.49 -16.36 -7.04
C ASN A 254 8.82 -17.51 -7.80
N ALA A 255 7.91 -18.23 -7.17
CA ALA A 255 7.23 -19.38 -7.77
C ALA A 255 5.83 -19.03 -8.22
N THR A 256 5.45 -19.42 -9.42
CA THR A 256 4.05 -19.45 -9.85
C THR A 256 3.26 -20.41 -8.96
N LYS A 257 2.09 -19.99 -8.49
CA LYS A 257 1.15 -20.85 -7.76
C LYS A 257 0.01 -21.23 -8.69
N GLU A 258 0.03 -22.47 -9.14
CA GLU A 258 -1.04 -23.00 -9.98
C GLU A 258 -2.10 -23.70 -9.14
N ASN A 259 -3.35 -23.55 -9.52
CA ASN A 259 -4.48 -24.20 -8.85
C ASN A 259 -4.52 -23.99 -7.33
N TYR A 260 -4.17 -22.80 -6.87
CA TYR A 260 -4.17 -22.43 -5.47
C TYR A 260 -5.59 -22.14 -4.99
N GLN A 261 -6.02 -22.83 -3.93
CA GLN A 261 -7.39 -22.69 -3.40
C GLN A 261 -7.47 -21.53 -2.42
N ILE A 262 -8.46 -20.66 -2.62
CA ILE A 262 -8.77 -19.52 -1.74
C ILE A 262 -10.24 -19.49 -1.34
N GLY A 263 -10.53 -18.94 -0.17
CA GLY A 263 -11.88 -18.61 0.25
C GLY A 263 -12.40 -17.34 -0.41
N LEU A 264 -13.71 -17.29 -0.64
CA LEU A 264 -14.43 -16.14 -1.19
C LEU A 264 -15.70 -15.88 -0.36
N PRO A 265 -16.14 -14.61 -0.20
CA PRO A 265 -17.31 -14.30 0.63
C PRO A 265 -18.60 -14.98 0.14
N GLU A 266 -18.79 -15.04 -1.18
CA GLU A 266 -19.98 -15.57 -1.82
C GLU A 266 -19.63 -16.35 -3.08
N SER A 267 -20.50 -17.32 -3.42
CA SER A 267 -20.43 -18.05 -4.69
C SER A 267 -20.84 -17.18 -5.89
N GLY A 268 -20.47 -17.63 -7.09
CA GLY A 268 -20.74 -16.96 -8.35
C GLY A 268 -19.50 -16.36 -9.00
N LEU A 269 -19.71 -15.51 -10.00
CA LEU A 269 -18.64 -14.99 -10.86
C LEU A 269 -17.91 -13.83 -10.20
N TRP A 270 -16.62 -14.00 -9.96
CA TRP A 270 -15.68 -12.97 -9.54
C TRP A 270 -14.76 -12.62 -10.69
N LYS A 271 -14.84 -11.39 -11.17
CA LYS A 271 -14.06 -10.93 -12.32
C LYS A 271 -12.67 -10.47 -11.92
N LEU A 272 -11.68 -10.89 -12.68
CA LEU A 272 -10.30 -10.41 -12.56
C LEU A 272 -10.23 -8.96 -13.06
N ARG A 273 -9.97 -8.03 -12.14
CA ARG A 273 -9.87 -6.59 -12.47
C ARG A 273 -8.44 -6.18 -12.81
N LEU A 274 -7.46 -6.86 -12.21
CA LEU A 274 -6.06 -6.59 -12.46
C LEU A 274 -5.20 -7.81 -12.11
N ASN A 275 -4.22 -8.08 -12.95
CA ASN A 275 -3.11 -9.00 -12.72
C ASN A 275 -1.81 -8.23 -12.94
N THR A 276 -1.03 -7.98 -11.87
CA THR A 276 0.24 -7.25 -11.98
C THR A 276 1.31 -7.99 -12.77
N ASP A 277 1.12 -9.29 -13.03
CA ASP A 277 2.03 -10.14 -13.83
C ASP A 277 1.69 -10.14 -15.33
N SER A 278 0.71 -9.35 -15.75
CA SER A 278 0.29 -9.30 -17.16
C SER A 278 1.37 -8.69 -18.06
N SER A 279 1.60 -9.29 -19.20
CA SER A 279 2.52 -8.79 -20.24
C SER A 279 2.14 -7.41 -20.81
N ILE A 280 0.93 -6.91 -20.54
CA ILE A 280 0.55 -5.54 -20.90
C ILE A 280 1.31 -4.47 -20.11
N TYR A 281 1.97 -4.87 -19.00
CA TYR A 281 2.74 -3.99 -18.12
C TYR A 281 4.26 -4.12 -18.32
N SER A 282 4.74 -5.27 -18.74
CA SER A 282 6.13 -5.50 -19.14
C SER A 282 6.21 -6.80 -19.95
N ASP A 283 6.93 -6.77 -21.06
CA ASP A 283 7.16 -7.96 -21.88
C ASP A 283 7.94 -9.05 -21.12
N ASP A 284 8.66 -8.66 -20.05
CA ASP A 284 9.41 -9.57 -19.19
C ASP A 284 8.53 -10.30 -18.16
N PHE A 285 7.26 -9.90 -18.01
CA PHE A 285 6.37 -10.54 -17.04
C PHE A 285 5.87 -11.89 -17.56
N SER A 286 5.69 -12.85 -16.65
CA SER A 286 5.36 -14.24 -17.01
C SER A 286 3.97 -14.38 -17.64
N ASN A 287 3.13 -13.39 -17.46
CA ASN A 287 1.74 -13.39 -17.93
C ASN A 287 1.00 -14.67 -17.50
N CYS A 288 1.20 -15.08 -16.24
CA CYS A 288 0.53 -16.24 -15.68
C CYS A 288 -0.97 -16.15 -15.97
N ALA A 289 -1.51 -17.20 -16.56
CA ALA A 289 -2.92 -17.27 -16.95
C ALA A 289 -3.82 -17.26 -15.71
N SER A 290 -4.25 -16.06 -15.32
CA SER A 290 -5.26 -15.82 -14.28
C SER A 290 -6.56 -15.43 -14.96
N HIS A 291 -7.66 -16.03 -14.54
CA HIS A 291 -8.98 -15.86 -15.16
C HIS A 291 -10.01 -15.40 -14.14
N ASP A 292 -11.18 -15.02 -14.61
CA ASP A 292 -12.36 -14.86 -13.77
C ASP A 292 -12.63 -16.14 -12.98
N LEU A 293 -13.11 -16.03 -11.74
CA LEU A 293 -13.35 -17.16 -10.86
C LEU A 293 -14.86 -17.46 -10.80
N ASP A 294 -15.22 -18.71 -11.04
CA ASP A 294 -16.55 -19.22 -10.74
C ASP A 294 -16.54 -19.86 -9.34
N ALA A 295 -16.82 -19.04 -8.33
CA ALA A 295 -16.75 -19.46 -6.93
C ALA A 295 -17.87 -20.43 -6.58
N GLN A 296 -17.51 -21.58 -6.04
CA GLN A 296 -18.42 -22.63 -5.64
C GLN A 296 -18.77 -22.53 -4.15
N GLN A 297 -19.95 -22.98 -3.80
CA GLN A 297 -20.37 -23.15 -2.40
C GLN A 297 -19.42 -24.15 -1.70
N GLY A 298 -18.93 -23.78 -0.54
CA GLY A 298 -18.05 -24.64 0.27
C GLY A 298 -17.12 -23.78 1.12
N GLU A 299 -17.12 -24.01 2.42
CA GLU A 299 -16.34 -23.24 3.37
C GLU A 299 -14.82 -23.37 3.11
N ARG A 300 -14.14 -22.23 3.02
CA ARG A 300 -12.68 -22.13 2.92
C ARG A 300 -12.20 -20.83 3.57
N ASP A 301 -11.10 -20.90 4.32
CA ASP A 301 -10.46 -19.73 4.95
C ASP A 301 -11.46 -18.88 5.80
N GLY A 302 -12.46 -19.52 6.40
CA GLY A 302 -13.53 -18.86 7.16
C GLY A 302 -14.59 -18.13 6.31
N LEU A 303 -14.59 -18.34 4.99
CA LEU A 303 -15.55 -17.78 4.05
C LEU A 303 -16.46 -18.87 3.46
N GLN A 304 -17.66 -18.49 2.96
CA GLN A 304 -18.73 -19.43 2.58
C GLN A 304 -18.55 -20.08 1.21
N ALA A 305 -17.67 -19.53 0.38
CA ALA A 305 -17.39 -20.03 -0.95
C ALA A 305 -15.89 -20.19 -1.17
N ASN A 306 -15.52 -20.88 -2.24
CA ASN A 306 -14.11 -21.07 -2.61
C ASN A 306 -13.94 -21.11 -4.12
N ALA A 307 -12.71 -20.82 -4.56
CA ALA A 307 -12.29 -20.98 -5.94
C ALA A 307 -10.80 -21.34 -6.01
N THR A 308 -10.40 -21.72 -7.20
CA THR A 308 -9.00 -22.02 -7.53
C THR A 308 -8.45 -20.89 -8.37
N VAL A 309 -7.29 -20.33 -7.98
CA VAL A 309 -6.60 -19.28 -8.71
C VAL A 309 -5.24 -19.77 -9.19
N SER A 310 -4.74 -19.19 -10.30
CA SER A 310 -3.33 -19.26 -10.66
C SER A 310 -2.75 -17.85 -10.55
N VAL A 311 -1.61 -17.71 -9.89
CA VAL A 311 -0.97 -16.40 -9.63
C VAL A 311 0.52 -16.49 -9.92
N GLY A 312 1.01 -15.55 -10.73
CA GLY A 312 2.41 -15.47 -11.12
C GLY A 312 3.34 -15.09 -9.96
N PRO A 313 4.66 -15.17 -10.16
CA PRO A 313 5.64 -14.82 -9.15
C PRO A 313 5.57 -13.33 -8.83
N TYR A 314 5.77 -12.96 -7.56
CA TYR A 314 5.78 -11.58 -7.08
C TYR A 314 4.64 -10.74 -7.66
N SER A 315 3.40 -11.17 -7.47
CA SER A 315 2.26 -10.53 -8.12
C SER A 315 1.03 -10.39 -7.23
N VAL A 316 0.15 -9.49 -7.65
CA VAL A 316 -1.13 -9.20 -7.02
C VAL A 316 -2.23 -9.40 -8.05
N LEU A 317 -3.25 -10.17 -7.66
CA LEU A 317 -4.52 -10.27 -8.38
C LEU A 317 -5.61 -9.54 -7.62
N ILE A 318 -6.45 -8.81 -8.32
CA ILE A 318 -7.58 -8.08 -7.75
C ILE A 318 -8.86 -8.58 -8.39
N TYR A 319 -9.76 -9.10 -7.57
CA TYR A 319 -11.06 -9.60 -8.01
C TYR A 319 -12.21 -8.82 -7.38
N SER A 320 -13.27 -8.65 -8.11
CA SER A 320 -14.54 -8.14 -7.60
C SER A 320 -15.73 -8.63 -8.42
N ARG A 321 -16.95 -8.47 -7.90
CA ARG A 321 -18.16 -8.77 -8.62
C ARG A 321 -18.73 -7.50 -9.28
N ASP A 322 -19.38 -7.66 -10.44
CA ASP A 322 -20.13 -6.55 -11.03
C ASP A 322 -21.34 -6.19 -10.16
N LYS A 323 -21.80 -4.96 -10.27
CA LYS A 323 -23.13 -4.59 -9.76
C LYS A 323 -24.17 -5.32 -10.59
N GLU A 324 -25.20 -5.81 -9.92
CA GLU A 324 -26.39 -6.36 -10.57
C GLU A 324 -27.14 -5.28 -11.38
#